data_b181f236daf9960906b468eb9ee11965
#
_entry.id   b181f236daf9960906b468eb9ee11965
#
_cell.length_a   1.000
_cell.length_b   1.000
_cell.length_c   1.000
_cell.angle_alpha   90.00
_cell.angle_beta   90.00
_cell.angle_gamma   90.00
#
_symmetry.space_group_name_H-M   'P 1'
#
loop_
_entity.id
_entity.type
_entity.pdbx_description
1 polymer ?
#
loop_
_entity_poly.entity_id
_entity_poly.type
_entity_poly.pdbx_seq_one_letter_code
_entity_poly.pdbx_strand_id
1 'polypeptide(L)'
;MRRNLFFLLAFLILTCAVAALALFVSRAPVAIAPVGQPGMLSASMGKPQPIAQTFEGCPPSGDGGDPVLNTLKNRVDEAQWQPTTVQALLDLMWPEAIEGRSRARWSQADAEAVARHEGTPVQVEGYLVQAKKMSPETCNCHSVQNVDYHIWLVDDPQKGRERSVVIETSPRVQAAHSAWTLRRIVQLARDKERVRISGWLLMDPEHPDQIGKTRGTIWEIHPVMQIETFVLGQWTPLDEGSTGVSSAPAVAQTIPPVTPASTASQPPSTDTEVQYNRSVQISAINFDGTRNSAEPDEYVEITNLGSEPVDITDWELQDTTGGVEFKWENFVLQPGASIRVYTNELHSESGGFSFDVSRAIWANSGDVAELYDADKQLISRYAYGNKQ
;
A
#
# COMPACT_ATOMS: atom_id res chain seq x y z
N MET A 1 -24.29 -57.53 -55.78
CA MET A 1 -24.13 -56.72 -56.94
C MET A 1 -23.25 -55.54 -56.63
N ARG A 2 -21.98 -55.73 -56.83
CA ARG A 2 -20.89 -54.74 -56.64
C ARG A 2 -20.45 -54.33 -58.04
N ARG A 3 -20.15 -53.12 -58.24
CA ARG A 3 -19.44 -52.41 -59.29
C ARG A 3 -20.28 -51.23 -59.79
N ASN A 4 -19.74 -50.08 -59.51
CA ASN A 4 -19.80 -48.77 -60.15
C ASN A 4 -19.83 -47.61 -59.13
N LEU A 5 -18.72 -47.44 -58.45
CA LEU A 5 -18.47 -46.22 -57.62
C LEU A 5 -16.97 -45.83 -57.66
N PHE A 6 -16.40 -45.84 -58.91
CA PHE A 6 -14.98 -45.49 -59.05
C PHE A 6 -14.69 -44.56 -60.25
N PHE A 7 -15.69 -43.88 -60.80
CA PHE A 7 -15.45 -43.00 -61.97
C PHE A 7 -15.94 -41.57 -61.82
N LEU A 8 -16.14 -41.04 -60.58
CA LEU A 8 -16.62 -39.68 -60.41
C LEU A 8 -15.69 -38.79 -59.53
N LEU A 9 -14.45 -39.22 -59.31
CA LEU A 9 -13.49 -38.43 -58.53
C LEU A 9 -12.25 -37.98 -59.33
N ALA A 10 -12.24 -38.10 -60.64
CA ALA A 10 -11.09 -37.75 -61.50
C ALA A 10 -11.30 -36.54 -62.42
N PHE A 11 -12.40 -35.77 -62.27
CA PHE A 11 -12.70 -34.64 -63.17
C PHE A 11 -12.88 -33.28 -62.51
N LEU A 12 -12.49 -33.16 -61.24
CA LEU A 12 -12.62 -31.89 -60.53
C LEU A 12 -11.27 -31.28 -60.07
N ILE A 13 -10.14 -31.70 -60.62
CA ILE A 13 -8.80 -31.18 -60.25
C ILE A 13 -8.11 -30.42 -61.40
N LEU A 14 -8.78 -30.18 -62.56
CA LEU A 14 -8.11 -29.57 -63.71
C LEU A 14 -8.72 -28.25 -64.20
N THR A 15 -9.42 -27.46 -63.38
CA THR A 15 -9.93 -26.14 -63.82
C THR A 15 -9.75 -24.98 -62.80
N CYS A 16 -8.76 -25.03 -61.90
CA CYS A 16 -8.41 -23.88 -61.05
C CYS A 16 -6.95 -23.46 -61.17
N ALA A 17 -6.34 -23.57 -62.31
CA ALA A 17 -4.95 -23.19 -62.54
C ALA A 17 -4.80 -22.17 -63.67
N VAL A 18 -5.58 -21.09 -63.69
CA VAL A 18 -5.28 -19.86 -64.46
C VAL A 18 -6.10 -18.72 -63.87
N ALA A 19 -5.58 -17.98 -62.94
CA ALA A 19 -5.79 -16.55 -62.70
C ALA A 19 -5.23 -16.15 -61.28
N ALA A 20 -3.93 -16.22 -61.12
CA ALA A 20 -3.25 -15.50 -60.05
C ALA A 20 -1.97 -14.90 -60.61
N LEU A 21 -2.14 -13.95 -61.54
CA LEU A 21 -1.03 -13.13 -61.98
C LEU A 21 -0.98 -11.87 -61.17
N ALA A 22 0.09 -11.75 -60.39
CA ALA A 22 0.77 -10.53 -60.00
C ALA A 22 0.00 -9.43 -59.29
N LEU A 23 0.21 -9.40 -57.99
CA LEU A 23 0.60 -8.16 -57.28
C LEU A 23 1.71 -8.56 -56.28
N PHE A 24 2.92 -8.68 -56.79
CA PHE A 24 4.11 -8.60 -55.94
C PHE A 24 4.22 -7.12 -55.44
N VAL A 25 3.48 -6.78 -54.40
CA VAL A 25 3.87 -5.65 -53.55
C VAL A 25 5.02 -6.15 -52.73
N SER A 26 6.22 -5.70 -53.09
CA SER A 26 7.43 -5.87 -52.31
C SER A 26 7.19 -5.25 -50.92
N ARG A 27 6.69 -6.05 -49.98
CA ARG A 27 6.80 -5.73 -48.55
C ARG A 27 8.23 -6.08 -48.17
N ALA A 28 9.04 -5.05 -47.95
CA ALA A 28 10.27 -5.21 -47.20
C ALA A 28 9.98 -6.01 -45.93
N PRO A 29 10.81 -7.00 -45.56
CA PRO A 29 10.65 -7.69 -44.30
C PRO A 29 10.72 -6.63 -43.21
N VAL A 30 9.61 -6.46 -42.46
CA VAL A 30 9.66 -5.81 -41.18
C VAL A 30 10.59 -6.67 -40.37
N ALA A 31 11.77 -6.18 -40.09
CA ALA A 31 12.68 -6.77 -39.12
C ALA A 31 11.91 -6.83 -37.78
N ILE A 32 11.41 -8.01 -37.44
CA ILE A 32 10.95 -8.32 -36.12
C ILE A 32 12.24 -8.17 -35.28
N ALA A 33 12.34 -7.08 -34.55
CA ALA A 33 13.36 -6.95 -33.52
C ALA A 33 13.30 -8.23 -32.67
N PRO A 34 14.42 -8.89 -32.42
CA PRO A 34 14.41 -10.07 -31.56
C PRO A 34 13.75 -9.63 -30.25
N VAL A 35 12.72 -10.39 -29.83
CA VAL A 35 12.18 -10.32 -28.49
C VAL A 35 13.40 -10.40 -27.59
N GLY A 36 13.69 -9.32 -26.86
CA GLY A 36 14.89 -9.22 -26.04
C GLY A 36 14.95 -10.45 -25.14
N GLN A 37 16.04 -11.16 -25.23
CA GLN A 37 16.42 -12.10 -24.17
C GLN A 37 16.25 -11.35 -22.85
N PRO A 38 15.83 -12.00 -21.75
CA PRO A 38 15.80 -11.39 -20.44
C PRO A 38 17.18 -10.77 -20.23
N GLY A 39 17.23 -9.43 -20.19
CA GLY A 39 18.46 -8.68 -20.21
C GLY A 39 19.30 -9.15 -19.03
N MET A 40 20.44 -9.76 -19.30
CA MET A 40 21.51 -9.82 -18.32
C MET A 40 21.68 -8.39 -17.80
N LEU A 41 21.41 -8.16 -16.52
CA LEU A 41 21.70 -6.91 -15.85
C LEU A 41 23.16 -6.57 -16.17
N SER A 42 23.36 -5.54 -16.98
CA SER A 42 24.67 -5.20 -17.54
C SER A 42 25.60 -4.80 -16.41
N ALA A 43 26.48 -5.68 -16.04
CA ALA A 43 27.51 -5.43 -15.03
C ALA A 43 28.65 -4.64 -15.65
N SER A 44 28.55 -3.30 -15.75
CA SER A 44 29.74 -2.53 -16.09
C SER A 44 29.69 -1.00 -15.90
N MET A 45 28.67 -0.44 -15.26
CA MET A 45 28.87 0.88 -14.66
C MET A 45 28.86 0.71 -13.16
N GLY A 46 29.87 1.24 -12.45
CA GLY A 46 29.93 1.17 -11.00
C GLY A 46 28.61 1.61 -10.41
N LYS A 47 27.99 0.73 -9.59
CA LYS A 47 26.68 1.03 -9.00
C LYS A 47 26.76 2.32 -8.20
N PRO A 48 25.73 3.16 -8.21
CA PRO A 48 25.72 4.38 -7.41
C PRO A 48 26.00 4.05 -5.94
N GLN A 49 26.89 4.81 -5.31
CA GLN A 49 27.09 4.69 -3.87
C GLN A 49 25.84 5.18 -3.15
N PRO A 50 25.40 4.49 -2.09
CA PRO A 50 24.19 4.88 -1.38
C PRO A 50 24.34 6.26 -0.77
N ILE A 51 23.38 7.16 -1.07
CA ILE A 51 23.22 8.44 -0.40
C ILE A 51 22.20 8.21 0.71
N ALA A 52 22.61 8.38 1.95
CA ALA A 52 21.74 8.26 3.11
C ALA A 52 22.02 9.40 4.09
N GLN A 53 21.02 9.81 4.83
CA GLN A 53 21.12 10.96 5.72
C GLN A 53 20.52 10.65 7.09
N THR A 54 20.95 11.42 8.10
CA THR A 54 20.36 11.36 9.44
C THR A 54 18.89 11.76 9.37
N PHE A 55 18.04 10.99 10.03
CA PHE A 55 16.60 11.23 10.09
C PHE A 55 16.16 11.16 11.54
N GLU A 56 15.60 12.26 12.04
CA GLU A 56 15.14 12.41 13.45
C GLU A 56 16.20 11.96 14.49
N GLY A 57 17.45 12.32 14.24
CA GLY A 57 18.57 11.97 15.13
C GLY A 57 19.18 10.58 14.89
N CYS A 58 18.53 9.74 14.10
CA CYS A 58 19.02 8.41 13.73
C CYS A 58 20.00 8.51 12.56
N PRO A 59 21.29 8.11 12.69
CA PRO A 59 22.24 8.13 11.60
C PRO A 59 21.90 7.06 10.55
N PRO A 60 22.44 7.15 9.30
CA PRO A 60 22.23 6.15 8.27
C PRO A 60 22.62 4.74 8.68
N SER A 61 23.68 4.61 9.50
CA SER A 61 24.15 3.33 10.03
C SER A 61 23.27 2.72 11.12
N GLY A 62 22.23 3.45 11.54
CA GLY A 62 21.34 3.03 12.61
C GLY A 62 22.02 3.00 13.99
N ASP A 63 21.42 2.26 14.93
CA ASP A 63 21.94 2.02 16.27
C ASP A 63 22.02 0.50 16.53
N GLY A 64 23.20 -0.08 16.32
CA GLY A 64 23.44 -1.53 16.43
C GLY A 64 23.25 -2.28 15.10
N GLY A 65 23.31 -3.61 15.15
CA GLY A 65 23.20 -4.50 14.00
C GLY A 65 24.37 -4.38 13.03
N ASP A 66 24.09 -4.50 11.74
CA ASP A 66 25.10 -4.36 10.67
C ASP A 66 25.01 -2.93 10.07
N PRO A 67 26.01 -2.06 10.30
CA PRO A 67 25.95 -0.66 9.86
C PRO A 67 25.95 -0.51 8.33
N VAL A 68 26.49 -1.48 7.59
CA VAL A 68 26.48 -1.48 6.12
C VAL A 68 25.07 -1.78 5.62
N LEU A 69 24.44 -2.83 6.16
CA LEU A 69 23.07 -3.18 5.85
C LEU A 69 22.10 -2.04 6.21
N ASN A 70 22.24 -1.47 7.40
CA ASN A 70 21.42 -0.33 7.83
C ASN A 70 21.55 0.87 6.87
N THR A 71 22.78 1.16 6.41
CA THR A 71 23.00 2.26 5.45
C THR A 71 22.33 1.98 4.11
N LEU A 72 22.34 0.73 3.64
CA LEU A 72 21.63 0.33 2.42
C LEU A 72 20.12 0.45 2.56
N LYS A 73 19.56 0.02 3.69
CA LYS A 73 18.13 0.17 4.03
C LYS A 73 17.71 1.64 4.12
N ASN A 74 18.62 2.52 4.51
CA ASN A 74 18.38 3.93 4.78
C ASN A 74 18.72 4.89 3.64
N ARG A 75 19.03 4.39 2.45
CA ARG A 75 19.36 5.23 1.30
C ARG A 75 18.14 6.00 0.80
N VAL A 76 18.40 7.19 0.23
CA VAL A 76 17.38 8.13 -0.26
C VAL A 76 17.73 8.68 -1.65
N ASP A 77 18.69 8.08 -2.33
CA ASP A 77 19.15 8.52 -3.64
C ASP A 77 18.22 8.03 -4.76
N GLU A 78 17.97 8.91 -5.71
CA GLU A 78 17.23 8.60 -6.93
C GLU A 78 18.10 7.94 -7.97
N ALA A 79 17.49 7.18 -8.88
CA ALA A 79 18.17 6.53 -9.98
C ALA A 79 17.30 6.43 -11.23
N GLN A 80 17.92 6.03 -12.35
CA GLN A 80 17.15 5.52 -13.49
C GLN A 80 16.74 4.07 -13.20
N TRP A 81 15.46 3.87 -12.92
CA TRP A 81 14.90 2.57 -12.58
C TRP A 81 14.89 1.64 -13.78
N GLN A 82 15.40 0.42 -13.61
CA GLN A 82 15.50 -0.60 -14.65
C GLN A 82 14.29 -1.53 -14.58
N PRO A 83 13.46 -1.61 -15.63
CA PRO A 83 12.32 -2.53 -15.65
C PRO A 83 12.77 -3.98 -15.47
N THR A 84 12.11 -4.69 -14.57
CA THR A 84 12.29 -6.12 -14.33
C THR A 84 10.94 -6.75 -13.95
N THR A 85 10.91 -8.02 -13.65
CA THR A 85 9.70 -8.74 -13.25
C THR A 85 9.85 -9.40 -11.89
N VAL A 86 8.74 -9.66 -11.20
CA VAL A 86 8.72 -10.45 -9.97
C VAL A 86 9.43 -11.79 -10.20
N GLN A 87 9.12 -12.49 -11.31
CA GLN A 87 9.74 -13.78 -11.61
C GLN A 87 11.26 -13.67 -11.77
N ALA A 88 11.78 -12.64 -12.43
CA ALA A 88 13.21 -12.43 -12.58
C ALA A 88 13.92 -12.23 -11.23
N LEU A 89 13.25 -11.56 -10.26
CA LEU A 89 13.77 -11.41 -8.91
C LEU A 89 13.69 -12.71 -8.10
N LEU A 90 12.66 -13.51 -8.30
CA LEU A 90 12.54 -14.84 -7.68
C LEU A 90 13.61 -15.81 -8.18
N ASP A 91 14.07 -15.66 -9.43
CA ASP A 91 15.07 -16.52 -10.06
C ASP A 91 16.53 -16.09 -9.73
N LEU A 92 16.72 -14.96 -9.05
CA LEU A 92 18.06 -14.51 -8.67
C LEU A 92 18.69 -15.46 -7.65
N MET A 93 19.86 -15.99 -8.05
CA MET A 93 20.66 -16.84 -7.18
C MET A 93 21.36 -16.02 -6.07
N TRP A 94 21.63 -16.64 -4.96
CA TRP A 94 22.35 -16.09 -3.83
C TRP A 94 23.19 -17.17 -3.14
N PRO A 95 24.31 -16.81 -2.44
CA PRO A 95 25.15 -17.79 -1.77
C PRO A 95 24.52 -18.29 -0.47
N GLU A 96 24.03 -19.53 -0.45
CA GLU A 96 23.38 -20.14 0.73
C GLU A 96 24.28 -20.15 1.99
N ALA A 97 25.62 -20.11 1.81
CA ALA A 97 26.58 -20.15 2.92
C ALA A 97 26.55 -18.90 3.82
N ILE A 98 25.89 -17.81 3.40
CA ILE A 98 25.86 -16.52 4.12
C ILE A 98 24.59 -16.30 4.94
N GLU A 99 23.70 -17.26 4.98
CA GLU A 99 22.47 -17.19 5.77
C GLU A 99 22.71 -16.76 7.21
N GLY A 100 21.94 -15.78 7.69
CA GLY A 100 21.99 -15.29 9.07
C GLY A 100 23.35 -14.73 9.51
N ARG A 101 24.25 -14.45 8.60
CA ARG A 101 25.59 -13.94 8.92
C ARG A 101 25.68 -12.45 8.65
N SER A 102 26.31 -11.73 9.60
CA SER A 102 26.74 -10.35 9.37
C SER A 102 27.65 -10.27 8.13
N ARG A 103 27.48 -9.23 7.32
CA ARG A 103 28.24 -8.95 6.10
C ARG A 103 29.76 -8.98 6.33
N ALA A 104 30.24 -8.56 7.51
CA ALA A 104 31.63 -8.61 7.89
C ALA A 104 32.22 -10.04 7.98
N ARG A 105 31.36 -11.07 7.98
CA ARG A 105 31.76 -12.49 8.06
C ARG A 105 31.62 -13.23 6.73
N TRP A 106 31.18 -12.55 5.67
CA TRP A 106 31.07 -13.16 4.36
C TRP A 106 32.46 -13.41 3.76
N SER A 107 32.59 -14.47 3.00
CA SER A 107 33.77 -14.63 2.18
C SER A 107 33.82 -13.56 1.08
N GLN A 108 35.00 -13.25 0.56
CA GLN A 108 35.12 -12.32 -0.55
C GLN A 108 34.29 -12.79 -1.77
N ALA A 109 34.30 -14.08 -2.07
CA ALA A 109 33.53 -14.65 -3.19
C ALA A 109 32.01 -14.47 -3.01
N ASP A 110 31.50 -14.68 -1.78
CA ASP A 110 30.09 -14.49 -1.46
C ASP A 110 29.69 -13.01 -1.53
N ALA A 111 30.51 -12.12 -0.97
CA ALA A 111 30.30 -10.68 -1.04
C ALA A 111 30.27 -10.19 -2.50
N GLU A 112 31.18 -10.66 -3.35
CA GLU A 112 31.20 -10.34 -4.78
C GLU A 112 29.97 -10.93 -5.51
N ALA A 113 29.52 -12.10 -5.12
CA ALA A 113 28.30 -12.71 -5.69
C ALA A 113 27.05 -11.86 -5.39
N VAL A 114 26.89 -11.41 -4.16
CA VAL A 114 25.80 -10.51 -3.76
C VAL A 114 25.95 -9.14 -4.44
N ALA A 115 27.15 -8.57 -4.45
CA ALA A 115 27.40 -7.25 -5.04
C ALA A 115 27.10 -7.17 -6.55
N ARG A 116 27.01 -8.30 -7.26
CA ARG A 116 26.55 -8.29 -8.66
C ARG A 116 25.11 -7.78 -8.82
N HIS A 117 24.27 -8.04 -7.85
CA HIS A 117 22.83 -7.72 -7.90
C HIS A 117 22.43 -6.62 -6.91
N GLU A 118 22.92 -6.68 -5.69
CA GLU A 118 22.61 -5.68 -4.65
C GLU A 118 22.93 -4.25 -5.09
N GLY A 119 22.06 -3.30 -4.74
CA GLY A 119 22.19 -1.90 -5.16
C GLY A 119 21.85 -1.67 -6.63
N THR A 120 21.21 -2.62 -7.30
CA THR A 120 20.61 -2.38 -8.64
C THR A 120 19.31 -1.62 -8.48
N PRO A 121 19.13 -0.50 -9.20
CA PRO A 121 17.86 0.23 -9.21
C PRO A 121 16.85 -0.51 -10.08
N VAL A 122 15.79 -1.04 -9.49
CA VAL A 122 14.79 -1.86 -10.18
C VAL A 122 13.42 -1.19 -10.19
N GLN A 123 12.64 -1.49 -11.22
CA GLN A 123 11.23 -1.14 -11.32
C GLN A 123 10.43 -2.40 -11.68
N VAL A 124 9.42 -2.72 -10.88
CA VAL A 124 8.65 -3.97 -10.98
C VAL A 124 7.16 -3.67 -10.96
N GLU A 125 6.43 -4.27 -11.89
CA GLU A 125 4.96 -4.24 -11.89
C GLU A 125 4.41 -5.52 -11.24
N GLY A 126 3.29 -5.37 -10.51
CA GLY A 126 2.65 -6.50 -9.84
C GLY A 126 1.44 -6.10 -9.04
N TYR A 127 1.17 -6.90 -8.01
CA TYR A 127 0.04 -6.73 -7.09
C TYR A 127 0.54 -6.93 -5.66
N LEU A 128 0.04 -6.12 -4.74
CA LEU A 128 0.29 -6.33 -3.32
C LEU A 128 -0.67 -7.40 -2.80
N VAL A 129 -0.20 -8.27 -1.90
CA VAL A 129 -1.04 -9.29 -1.27
C VAL A 129 -1.23 -9.07 0.22
N GLN A 130 -0.30 -8.39 0.86
CA GLN A 130 -0.37 -8.00 2.26
C GLN A 130 0.64 -6.88 2.52
N ALA A 131 0.39 -6.10 3.59
CA ALA A 131 1.36 -5.17 4.17
C ALA A 131 1.22 -5.19 5.70
N LYS A 132 2.31 -4.90 6.41
CA LYS A 132 2.31 -4.74 7.87
C LYS A 132 3.35 -3.72 8.29
N LYS A 133 3.15 -3.12 9.46
CA LYS A 133 4.15 -2.34 10.18
C LYS A 133 5.19 -3.28 10.77
N MET A 134 6.47 -2.90 10.70
CA MET A 134 7.55 -3.66 11.33
C MET A 134 7.70 -3.31 12.81
N SER A 135 8.38 -4.17 13.55
CA SER A 135 8.87 -3.87 14.90
C SER A 135 9.97 -2.81 14.83
N PRO A 136 10.30 -2.14 15.94
CA PRO A 136 11.49 -1.29 16.02
C PRO A 136 12.75 -2.04 15.61
N GLU A 137 13.48 -1.50 14.64
CA GLU A 137 14.71 -2.10 14.08
C GLU A 137 15.93 -1.22 14.30
N THR A 138 17.12 -1.83 14.22
CA THR A 138 18.40 -1.14 14.38
C THR A 138 18.62 -0.05 13.32
N CYS A 139 18.18 -0.26 12.08
CA CYS A 139 18.27 0.72 11.00
C CYS A 139 17.51 2.02 11.29
N ASN A 140 16.45 1.96 12.11
CA ASN A 140 15.64 3.09 12.52
C ASN A 140 15.84 3.45 14.01
N CYS A 141 17.00 3.11 14.58
CA CYS A 141 17.40 3.39 15.96
C CYS A 141 16.34 2.97 16.98
N HIS A 142 15.71 1.82 16.76
CA HIS A 142 14.67 1.25 17.63
C HIS A 142 13.46 2.17 17.86
N SER A 143 13.19 3.09 16.92
CA SER A 143 12.01 3.94 17.00
C SER A 143 10.72 3.11 16.93
N VAL A 144 9.76 3.40 17.80
CA VAL A 144 8.42 2.78 17.78
C VAL A 144 7.47 3.50 16.82
N GLN A 145 7.76 4.76 16.47
CA GLN A 145 6.99 5.55 15.52
C GLN A 145 7.51 5.36 14.09
N ASN A 146 8.82 5.49 13.90
CA ASN A 146 9.49 5.47 12.60
C ASN A 146 9.93 4.06 12.28
N VAL A 147 9.05 3.26 11.67
CA VAL A 147 9.28 1.86 11.33
C VAL A 147 9.00 1.60 9.86
N ASP A 148 9.64 0.58 9.33
CA ASP A 148 9.43 0.16 7.95
C ASP A 148 8.04 -0.48 7.78
N TYR A 149 7.48 -0.38 6.56
CA TYR A 149 6.34 -1.20 6.16
C TYR A 149 6.85 -2.35 5.31
N HIS A 150 6.58 -3.56 5.76
CA HIS A 150 6.90 -4.80 5.08
C HIS A 150 5.72 -5.23 4.22
N ILE A 151 5.94 -5.35 2.92
CA ILE A 151 4.91 -5.50 1.90
C ILE A 151 5.28 -6.68 1.00
N TRP A 152 4.31 -7.45 0.57
CA TRP A 152 4.53 -8.60 -0.31
C TRP A 152 4.01 -8.32 -1.72
N LEU A 153 4.91 -8.35 -2.71
CA LEU A 153 4.62 -8.09 -4.13
C LEU A 153 4.64 -9.40 -4.92
N VAL A 154 3.59 -9.66 -5.69
CA VAL A 154 3.46 -10.80 -6.61
C VAL A 154 3.16 -10.34 -8.03
N ASP A 155 3.39 -11.21 -9.01
CA ASP A 155 3.06 -10.96 -10.43
C ASP A 155 1.60 -11.29 -10.78
N ASP A 156 0.90 -12.07 -9.94
CA ASP A 156 -0.49 -12.49 -10.11
C ASP A 156 -1.23 -12.35 -8.78
N PRO A 157 -2.34 -11.61 -8.72
CA PRO A 157 -3.09 -11.36 -7.49
C PRO A 157 -3.74 -12.60 -6.86
N GLN A 158 -3.62 -13.77 -7.48
CA GLN A 158 -4.05 -15.05 -6.91
C GLN A 158 -2.92 -15.80 -6.20
N LYS A 159 -1.67 -15.36 -6.32
CA LYS A 159 -0.52 -15.95 -5.63
C LYS A 159 -0.45 -15.49 -4.18
N GLY A 160 0.04 -16.35 -3.30
CA GLY A 160 0.29 -16.04 -1.90
C GLY A 160 1.70 -15.51 -1.65
N ARG A 161 1.98 -15.20 -0.40
CA ARG A 161 3.28 -14.65 0.05
C ARG A 161 4.46 -15.56 -0.27
N GLU A 162 4.26 -16.88 -0.29
CA GLU A 162 5.29 -17.86 -0.62
C GLU A 162 5.84 -17.72 -2.04
N ARG A 163 5.18 -16.92 -2.88
CA ARG A 163 5.57 -16.59 -4.26
C ARG A 163 5.87 -15.10 -4.46
N SER A 164 6.07 -14.36 -3.39
CA SER A 164 6.28 -12.91 -3.42
C SER A 164 7.75 -12.54 -3.33
N VAL A 165 8.03 -11.33 -3.80
CA VAL A 165 9.20 -10.54 -3.41
C VAL A 165 8.78 -9.61 -2.28
N VAL A 166 9.58 -9.53 -1.22
CA VAL A 166 9.37 -8.55 -0.16
C VAL A 166 9.82 -7.18 -0.66
N ILE A 167 9.01 -6.16 -0.37
CA ILE A 167 9.37 -4.78 -0.61
C ILE A 167 9.18 -3.99 0.69
N GLU A 168 10.06 -3.06 1.00
CA GLU A 168 10.01 -2.30 2.25
C GLU A 168 10.16 -0.79 2.02
N THR A 169 9.30 -0.02 2.68
CA THR A 169 9.38 1.44 2.69
C THR A 169 10.06 1.89 3.98
N SER A 170 11.18 2.61 3.88
CA SER A 170 11.84 3.15 5.08
C SER A 170 11.18 4.45 5.54
N PRO A 171 11.21 4.79 6.85
CA PRO A 171 10.65 6.03 7.39
C PRO A 171 11.22 7.29 6.71
N ARG A 172 12.48 7.23 6.29
CA ARG A 172 13.14 8.33 5.58
C ARG A 172 12.49 8.66 4.25
N VAL A 173 12.05 7.64 3.53
CA VAL A 173 11.33 7.79 2.28
C VAL A 173 9.85 8.10 2.56
N GLN A 174 9.22 7.39 3.51
CA GLN A 174 7.83 7.63 3.90
C GLN A 174 7.57 9.10 4.24
N ALA A 175 8.52 9.77 4.92
CA ALA A 175 8.40 11.18 5.31
C ALA A 175 8.20 12.16 4.14
N ALA A 176 8.59 11.78 2.92
CA ALA A 176 8.38 12.57 1.71
C ALA A 176 7.07 12.23 0.99
N HIS A 177 6.32 11.22 1.44
CA HIS A 177 5.19 10.63 0.76
C HIS A 177 3.96 10.53 1.67
N SER A 178 3.16 11.58 1.75
CA SER A 178 2.01 11.65 2.68
C SER A 178 0.92 10.61 2.41
N ALA A 179 0.81 10.10 1.19
CA ALA A 179 -0.14 9.05 0.83
C ALA A 179 0.35 7.62 1.14
N TRP A 180 1.62 7.45 1.56
CA TRP A 180 2.18 6.13 1.85
C TRP A 180 1.84 5.66 3.25
N THR A 181 0.60 5.78 3.63
CA THR A 181 0.11 5.21 4.89
C THR A 181 -0.03 3.70 4.78
N LEU A 182 0.19 2.97 5.87
CA LEU A 182 -0.02 1.52 5.90
C LEU A 182 -1.44 1.17 5.43
N ARG A 183 -2.42 1.95 5.85
CA ARG A 183 -3.83 1.80 5.43
C ARG A 183 -3.98 1.85 3.92
N ARG A 184 -3.40 2.86 3.24
CA ARG A 184 -3.51 2.98 1.79
C ARG A 184 -2.83 1.81 1.08
N ILE A 185 -1.68 1.37 1.58
CA ILE A 185 -0.95 0.22 1.04
C ILE A 185 -1.74 -1.07 1.24
N VAL A 186 -2.34 -1.29 2.42
CA VAL A 186 -3.22 -2.44 2.69
C VAL A 186 -4.46 -2.39 1.77
N GLN A 187 -5.01 -1.21 1.51
CA GLN A 187 -6.13 -1.07 0.58
C GLN A 187 -5.74 -1.49 -0.84
N LEU A 188 -4.57 -1.06 -1.35
CA LEU A 188 -4.07 -1.51 -2.67
C LEU A 188 -3.99 -3.04 -2.76
N ALA A 189 -3.52 -3.68 -1.68
CA ALA A 189 -3.43 -5.14 -1.60
C ALA A 189 -4.81 -5.81 -1.62
N ARG A 190 -5.76 -5.28 -0.88
CA ARG A 190 -7.13 -5.79 -0.77
C ARG A 190 -7.89 -5.64 -2.10
N ASP A 191 -7.79 -4.47 -2.71
CA ASP A 191 -8.48 -4.14 -3.96
C ASP A 191 -7.80 -4.79 -5.17
N LYS A 192 -6.65 -5.45 -4.95
CA LYS A 192 -5.82 -6.05 -5.99
C LYS A 192 -5.49 -5.05 -7.09
N GLU A 193 -5.20 -3.82 -6.68
CA GLU A 193 -4.79 -2.78 -7.61
C GLU A 193 -3.42 -3.11 -8.21
N ARG A 194 -3.28 -2.88 -9.52
CA ARG A 194 -1.99 -3.05 -10.19
C ARG A 194 -1.07 -1.91 -9.77
N VAL A 195 0.10 -2.26 -9.27
CA VAL A 195 1.12 -1.32 -8.79
C VAL A 195 2.39 -1.44 -9.60
N ARG A 196 3.16 -0.34 -9.63
CA ARG A 196 4.53 -0.31 -10.11
C ARG A 196 5.42 0.23 -9.00
N ILE A 197 6.40 -0.56 -8.63
CA ILE A 197 7.29 -0.31 -7.50
C ILE A 197 8.69 -0.06 -8.04
N SER A 198 9.29 1.06 -7.66
CA SER A 198 10.69 1.35 -7.96
C SER A 198 11.48 1.46 -6.67
N GLY A 199 12.69 0.91 -6.68
CA GLY A 199 13.55 0.94 -5.50
C GLY A 199 14.84 0.18 -5.70
N TRP A 200 15.54 -0.06 -4.61
CA TRP A 200 16.87 -0.63 -4.61
C TRP A 200 16.83 -2.10 -4.24
N LEU A 201 17.46 -2.94 -5.08
CA LEU A 201 17.56 -4.36 -4.79
C LEU A 201 18.54 -4.58 -3.63
N LEU A 202 18.08 -5.28 -2.61
CA LEU A 202 18.81 -5.60 -1.39
C LEU A 202 18.76 -7.10 -1.13
N MET A 203 19.82 -7.67 -0.60
CA MET A 203 19.80 -9.02 -0.07
C MET A 203 19.59 -9.00 1.44
N ASP A 204 18.52 -9.66 1.91
CA ASP A 204 18.26 -9.88 3.33
C ASP A 204 18.78 -11.24 3.79
N PRO A 205 19.93 -11.32 4.50
CA PRO A 205 20.50 -12.60 4.93
C PRO A 205 19.83 -13.19 6.18
N GLU A 206 18.85 -12.50 6.77
CA GLU A 206 18.31 -12.84 8.08
C GLU A 206 17.13 -13.82 8.02
N HIS A 207 16.45 -13.94 6.86
CA HIS A 207 15.20 -14.67 6.75
C HIS A 207 15.16 -15.78 5.68
N PRO A 208 16.22 -16.60 5.50
CA PRO A 208 16.21 -17.67 4.50
C PRO A 208 15.20 -18.78 4.81
N ASP A 209 14.90 -18.98 6.10
CA ASP A 209 13.90 -19.96 6.57
C ASP A 209 12.46 -19.61 6.18
N GLN A 210 12.22 -18.38 5.73
CA GLN A 210 10.91 -17.90 5.28
C GLN A 210 10.64 -18.17 3.79
N ILE A 211 11.67 -18.53 3.01
CA ILE A 211 11.54 -18.80 1.57
C ILE A 211 10.59 -19.98 1.34
N GLY A 212 9.64 -19.80 0.42
CA GLY A 212 8.59 -20.78 0.13
C GLY A 212 7.47 -20.87 1.18
N LYS A 213 7.49 -20.02 2.22
CA LYS A 213 6.48 -19.94 3.28
C LYS A 213 5.81 -18.57 3.29
N THR A 214 6.60 -17.51 3.53
CA THR A 214 6.13 -16.13 3.66
C THR A 214 6.83 -15.19 2.71
N ARG A 215 7.77 -15.67 1.91
CA ARG A 215 8.44 -14.97 0.79
C ARG A 215 8.91 -15.98 -0.25
N GLY A 216 9.09 -15.57 -1.49
CA GLY A 216 9.55 -16.42 -2.58
C GLY A 216 11.08 -16.39 -2.76
N THR A 217 11.76 -15.38 -2.27
CA THR A 217 13.21 -15.18 -2.40
C THR A 217 13.74 -14.41 -1.19
N ILE A 218 15.08 -14.45 -1.01
CA ILE A 218 15.80 -13.63 -0.03
C ILE A 218 16.04 -12.19 -0.53
N TRP A 219 15.89 -11.95 -1.84
CA TRP A 219 16.02 -10.63 -2.42
C TRP A 219 14.80 -9.79 -2.12
N GLU A 220 15.04 -8.53 -1.79
CA GLU A 220 14.05 -7.51 -1.46
C GLU A 220 14.22 -6.25 -2.31
N ILE A 221 13.18 -5.45 -2.41
CA ILE A 221 13.31 -4.06 -2.86
C ILE A 221 13.26 -3.19 -1.61
N HIS A 222 14.44 -2.75 -1.15
CA HIS A 222 14.59 -1.97 0.07
C HIS A 222 15.71 -0.90 -0.06
N PRO A 223 15.39 0.38 0.10
CA PRO A 223 14.06 0.92 0.25
C PRO A 223 13.28 0.99 -1.08
N VAL A 224 11.97 0.95 -0.97
CA VAL A 224 11.07 1.41 -2.03
C VAL A 224 11.21 2.93 -2.15
N MET A 225 11.36 3.43 -3.38
CA MET A 225 11.55 4.85 -3.68
C MET A 225 10.35 5.46 -4.40
N GLN A 226 9.56 4.63 -5.11
CA GLN A 226 8.34 5.08 -5.80
C GLN A 226 7.28 3.99 -5.73
N ILE A 227 6.05 4.40 -5.48
CA ILE A 227 4.84 3.57 -5.60
C ILE A 227 3.90 4.27 -6.57
N GLU A 228 3.52 3.59 -7.63
CA GLU A 228 2.56 4.07 -8.61
C GLU A 228 1.40 3.09 -8.74
N THR A 229 0.21 3.60 -9.04
CA THR A 229 -0.99 2.82 -9.36
C THR A 229 -1.37 3.01 -10.82
N PHE A 230 -2.02 2.00 -11.41
CA PHE A 230 -2.44 2.06 -12.81
C PHE A 230 -3.87 2.57 -12.92
N VAL A 231 -4.01 3.88 -13.16
CA VAL A 231 -5.31 4.57 -13.19
C VAL A 231 -5.61 5.08 -14.60
N LEU A 232 -6.79 4.77 -15.12
CA LEU A 232 -7.25 5.22 -16.46
C LEU A 232 -6.24 4.97 -17.60
N GLY A 233 -5.50 3.85 -17.53
CA GLY A 233 -4.53 3.49 -18.56
C GLY A 233 -3.14 4.13 -18.40
N GLN A 234 -2.89 4.82 -17.31
CA GLN A 234 -1.62 5.49 -17.03
C GLN A 234 -1.09 5.12 -15.64
N TRP A 235 0.24 5.13 -15.51
CA TRP A 235 0.91 5.03 -14.22
C TRP A 235 0.89 6.40 -13.54
N THR A 236 0.37 6.44 -12.32
CA THR A 236 0.21 7.66 -11.53
C THR A 236 0.86 7.44 -10.16
N PRO A 237 1.74 8.35 -9.71
CA PRO A 237 2.30 8.28 -8.37
C PRO A 237 1.19 8.16 -7.31
N LEU A 238 1.42 7.34 -6.27
CA LEU A 238 0.42 7.10 -5.23
C LEU A 238 0.01 8.40 -4.52
N ASP A 239 0.92 9.35 -4.39
CA ASP A 239 0.65 10.67 -3.79
C ASP A 239 -0.30 11.53 -4.65
N GLU A 240 -0.23 11.41 -5.98
CA GLU A 240 -1.10 12.16 -6.91
C GLU A 240 -2.49 11.50 -7.04
N GLY A 241 -2.57 10.19 -6.91
CA GLY A 241 -3.83 9.44 -6.96
C GLY A 241 -4.79 9.77 -5.81
N SER A 242 -4.32 10.35 -4.73
CA SER A 242 -5.13 10.82 -3.61
C SER A 242 -5.90 12.12 -3.89
N THR A 243 -5.54 12.87 -4.93
CA THR A 243 -6.20 14.14 -5.31
C THR A 243 -7.34 13.96 -6.31
N GLY A 244 -7.65 12.73 -6.72
CA GLY A 244 -8.59 12.40 -7.79
C GLY A 244 -10.05 12.28 -7.37
N VAL A 245 -10.61 13.24 -6.64
CA VAL A 245 -12.02 13.62 -6.82
C VAL A 245 -12.01 14.97 -7.51
N SER A 246 -12.05 14.91 -8.84
CA SER A 246 -12.20 16.06 -9.72
C SER A 246 -13.32 16.95 -9.21
N SER A 247 -12.99 18.15 -8.76
CA SER A 247 -13.92 19.25 -8.71
C SER A 247 -14.36 19.55 -10.14
N ALA A 248 -15.55 19.10 -10.51
CA ALA A 248 -16.24 19.64 -11.68
C ALA A 248 -16.35 21.17 -11.51
N PRO A 249 -16.18 21.97 -12.58
CA PRO A 249 -16.26 23.42 -12.47
C PRO A 249 -17.62 23.81 -11.94
N ALA A 250 -17.64 24.50 -10.81
CA ALA A 250 -18.85 25.09 -10.24
C ALA A 250 -19.41 26.10 -11.24
N VAL A 251 -20.56 25.76 -11.80
CA VAL A 251 -21.41 26.74 -12.48
C VAL A 251 -21.92 27.71 -11.41
N ALA A 252 -21.45 28.94 -11.48
CA ALA A 252 -21.87 30.01 -10.60
C ALA A 252 -23.39 30.25 -10.80
N GLN A 253 -24.19 29.81 -9.85
CA GLN A 253 -25.56 30.25 -9.70
C GLN A 253 -25.55 31.42 -8.73
N THR A 254 -25.87 32.60 -9.25
CA THR A 254 -26.14 33.82 -8.50
C THR A 254 -27.40 33.65 -7.68
N ILE A 255 -27.27 33.70 -6.34
CA ILE A 255 -28.38 33.78 -5.40
C ILE A 255 -28.51 35.23 -4.96
N PRO A 256 -29.72 35.84 -5.00
CA PRO A 256 -29.96 37.22 -4.57
C PRO A 256 -29.86 37.40 -3.05
N PRO A 257 -29.54 38.63 -2.57
CA PRO A 257 -29.26 38.85 -1.15
C PRO A 257 -30.50 38.79 -0.28
N VAL A 258 -30.44 38.03 0.82
CA VAL A 258 -31.45 38.03 1.87
C VAL A 258 -30.97 38.95 3.01
N THR A 259 -31.83 39.89 3.38
CA THR A 259 -31.67 40.91 4.41
C THR A 259 -31.64 40.27 5.82
N PRO A 260 -30.79 40.74 6.76
CA PRO A 260 -30.75 40.19 8.12
C PRO A 260 -31.87 40.74 9.00
N ALA A 261 -32.54 39.86 9.74
CA ALA A 261 -33.48 40.23 10.80
C ALA A 261 -32.83 40.04 12.18
N SER A 262 -32.67 41.14 12.80
CA SER A 262 -32.74 41.57 14.21
C SER A 262 -32.55 40.55 15.34
N THR A 263 -31.53 40.87 16.10
CA THR A 263 -31.14 40.73 17.51
C THR A 263 -32.24 40.45 18.54
N ALA A 264 -32.03 39.46 19.39
CA ALA A 264 -32.53 39.45 20.76
C ALA A 264 -31.39 39.06 21.71
N SER A 265 -31.02 39.98 22.59
CA SER A 265 -29.97 39.87 23.59
C SER A 265 -30.39 38.96 24.74
N GLN A 266 -29.51 38.06 25.17
CA GLN A 266 -29.61 37.37 26.46
C GLN A 266 -28.36 37.69 27.30
N PRO A 267 -28.46 37.81 28.64
CA PRO A 267 -27.41 38.36 29.51
C PRO A 267 -26.26 37.37 29.74
N PRO A 268 -25.05 37.84 30.13
CA PRO A 268 -23.88 37.01 30.28
C PRO A 268 -23.94 36.20 31.58
N SER A 269 -23.90 34.88 31.43
CA SER A 269 -23.53 33.96 32.50
C SER A 269 -22.05 33.68 32.40
N THR A 270 -21.31 34.10 33.42
CA THR A 270 -19.93 33.80 33.69
C THR A 270 -19.80 32.35 34.15
N ASP A 271 -19.62 31.45 33.25
CA ASP A 271 -18.97 30.15 33.46
C ASP A 271 -18.00 29.95 32.31
N THR A 272 -16.71 29.85 32.64
CA THR A 272 -15.66 29.49 31.68
C THR A 272 -15.82 28.01 31.36
N GLU A 273 -16.84 27.69 30.58
CA GLU A 273 -16.99 26.38 29.95
C GLU A 273 -15.96 26.32 28.82
N VAL A 274 -14.97 25.47 28.96
CA VAL A 274 -14.09 25.10 27.88
C VAL A 274 -14.99 24.60 26.75
N GLN A 275 -15.00 25.32 25.63
CA GLN A 275 -15.87 25.04 24.51
C GLN A 275 -15.29 23.84 23.75
N TYR A 276 -15.70 22.64 24.16
CA TYR A 276 -15.42 21.42 23.42
C TYR A 276 -16.02 21.54 22.03
N ASN A 277 -15.27 21.09 21.01
CA ASN A 277 -15.76 21.04 19.64
C ASN A 277 -16.91 19.99 19.54
N ARG A 278 -18.13 20.40 19.88
CA ARG A 278 -19.34 19.56 19.90
C ARG A 278 -19.82 19.18 18.49
N SER A 279 -19.10 19.53 17.44
CA SER A 279 -19.50 19.23 16.07
C SER A 279 -19.26 17.76 15.68
N VAL A 280 -18.29 17.11 16.30
CA VAL A 280 -17.99 15.68 16.02
C VAL A 280 -18.49 14.83 17.18
N GLN A 281 -19.20 13.76 16.85
CA GLN A 281 -19.72 12.83 17.86
C GLN A 281 -19.74 11.39 17.37
N ILE A 282 -19.74 10.45 18.31
CA ILE A 282 -20.10 9.05 18.05
C ILE A 282 -21.61 9.01 17.83
N SER A 283 -22.04 8.67 16.61
CA SER A 283 -23.44 8.66 16.21
C SER A 283 -24.12 7.29 16.36
N ALA A 284 -23.36 6.22 16.26
CA ALA A 284 -23.87 4.85 16.40
C ALA A 284 -22.76 3.85 16.75
N ILE A 285 -23.16 2.73 17.37
CA ILE A 285 -22.35 1.52 17.50
C ILE A 285 -23.18 0.34 16.97
N ASN A 286 -22.64 -0.39 15.99
CA ASN A 286 -23.13 -1.71 15.62
C ASN A 286 -22.34 -2.74 16.41
N PHE A 287 -22.90 -3.23 17.51
CA PHE A 287 -22.23 -4.10 18.48
C PHE A 287 -22.60 -5.59 18.33
N ASP A 288 -23.47 -5.93 17.38
CA ASP A 288 -23.90 -7.31 17.11
C ASP A 288 -23.59 -7.62 15.64
N GLY A 289 -22.38 -8.06 15.41
CA GLY A 289 -21.89 -8.41 14.10
C GLY A 289 -22.60 -9.65 13.53
N THR A 290 -22.72 -9.72 12.22
CA THR A 290 -23.44 -10.80 11.52
C THR A 290 -22.53 -11.90 11.02
N ARG A 291 -21.22 -11.70 11.07
CA ARG A 291 -20.21 -12.61 10.52
C ARG A 291 -19.44 -13.33 11.61
N ASN A 292 -19.67 -14.62 11.77
CA ASN A 292 -18.99 -15.53 12.72
C ASN A 292 -18.82 -14.96 14.15
N SER A 293 -18.25 -15.72 15.06
CA SER A 293 -18.09 -15.32 16.47
C SER A 293 -16.99 -14.29 16.74
N ALA A 294 -16.24 -13.86 15.72
CA ALA A 294 -15.26 -12.78 15.84
C ALA A 294 -15.86 -11.42 15.49
N GLU A 295 -17.07 -11.41 14.91
CA GLU A 295 -17.88 -10.24 14.61
C GLU A 295 -17.05 -9.10 13.94
N PRO A 296 -16.33 -9.36 12.84
CA PRO A 296 -15.42 -8.39 12.22
C PRO A 296 -16.15 -7.18 11.64
N ASP A 297 -17.47 -7.29 11.43
CA ASP A 297 -18.39 -6.30 10.89
C ASP A 297 -19.07 -5.41 11.94
N GLU A 298 -18.74 -5.56 13.24
CA GLU A 298 -19.04 -4.54 14.24
C GLU A 298 -18.35 -3.22 13.88
N TYR A 299 -18.98 -2.08 14.20
CA TYR A 299 -18.36 -0.78 13.96
C TYR A 299 -18.86 0.32 14.91
N VAL A 300 -18.04 1.35 15.06
CA VAL A 300 -18.43 2.64 15.63
C VAL A 300 -18.54 3.66 14.50
N GLU A 301 -19.65 4.39 14.44
CA GLU A 301 -19.85 5.48 13.50
C GLU A 301 -19.60 6.84 14.16
N ILE A 302 -18.81 7.68 13.50
CA ILE A 302 -18.47 9.04 13.94
C ILE A 302 -18.92 10.02 12.88
N THR A 303 -19.65 11.05 13.28
CA THR A 303 -20.26 12.04 12.39
C THR A 303 -19.83 13.45 12.76
N ASN A 304 -19.48 14.26 11.76
CA ASN A 304 -19.32 15.70 11.91
C ASN A 304 -20.67 16.38 11.64
N LEU A 305 -21.35 16.82 12.69
CA LEU A 305 -22.62 17.54 12.62
C LEU A 305 -22.44 19.05 12.39
N GLY A 306 -21.20 19.54 12.40
CA GLY A 306 -20.88 20.94 12.18
C GLY A 306 -20.97 21.36 10.71
N SER A 307 -20.82 22.65 10.48
CA SER A 307 -20.78 23.25 9.14
C SER A 307 -19.38 23.38 8.57
N GLU A 308 -18.34 23.10 9.36
CA GLU A 308 -16.94 23.24 8.99
C GLU A 308 -16.23 21.88 8.98
N PRO A 309 -15.22 21.68 8.14
CA PRO A 309 -14.35 20.50 8.20
C PRO A 309 -13.62 20.46 9.54
N VAL A 310 -13.47 19.27 10.12
CA VAL A 310 -12.73 19.05 11.37
C VAL A 310 -11.55 18.13 11.06
N ASP A 311 -10.35 18.61 11.36
CA ASP A 311 -9.15 17.78 11.35
C ASP A 311 -9.16 16.89 12.60
N ILE A 312 -9.29 15.58 12.39
CA ILE A 312 -9.30 14.57 13.46
C ILE A 312 -7.98 13.79 13.49
N THR A 313 -6.90 14.35 12.93
CA THR A 313 -5.56 13.80 13.05
C THR A 313 -5.19 13.66 14.51
N ASP A 314 -4.59 12.54 14.87
CA ASP A 314 -4.22 12.17 16.25
C ASP A 314 -5.38 12.00 17.24
N TRP A 315 -6.63 12.09 16.80
CA TRP A 315 -7.77 11.72 17.63
C TRP A 315 -7.79 10.22 17.89
N GLU A 316 -8.36 9.82 19.00
CA GLU A 316 -8.45 8.42 19.43
C GLU A 316 -9.88 8.00 19.74
N LEU A 317 -10.25 6.84 19.21
CA LEU A 317 -11.49 6.14 19.58
C LEU A 317 -11.12 4.94 20.43
N GLN A 318 -11.73 4.83 21.62
CA GLN A 318 -11.41 3.79 22.59
C GLN A 318 -12.66 2.98 22.97
N ASP A 319 -12.48 1.65 23.07
CA ASP A 319 -13.33 0.78 23.88
C ASP A 319 -12.83 0.85 25.33
N THR A 320 -13.64 1.42 26.22
CA THR A 320 -13.23 1.64 27.62
C THR A 320 -13.22 0.38 28.47
N THR A 321 -13.87 -0.71 28.01
CA THR A 321 -13.98 -1.96 28.76
C THR A 321 -12.98 -3.01 28.29
N GLY A 322 -12.70 -3.08 27.00
CA GLY A 322 -11.78 -4.05 26.39
C GLY A 322 -10.35 -3.50 26.18
N GLY A 323 -10.13 -2.21 26.35
CA GLY A 323 -8.84 -1.58 26.21
C GLY A 323 -8.31 -1.56 24.76
N VAL A 324 -9.21 -1.59 23.78
CA VAL A 324 -8.87 -1.47 22.35
C VAL A 324 -8.99 -0.01 21.95
N GLU A 325 -7.99 0.49 21.21
CA GLU A 325 -7.95 1.86 20.74
C GLU A 325 -7.65 1.93 19.25
N PHE A 326 -8.21 2.95 18.60
CA PHE A 326 -7.93 3.30 17.21
C PHE A 326 -7.56 4.78 17.14
N LYS A 327 -6.49 5.10 16.39
CA LYS A 327 -5.99 6.46 16.22
C LYS A 327 -6.00 6.85 14.74
N TRP A 328 -6.51 8.06 14.43
CA TRP A 328 -6.45 8.59 13.07
C TRP A 328 -5.08 9.19 12.77
N GLU A 329 -4.49 8.76 11.67
CA GLU A 329 -3.30 9.38 11.08
C GLU A 329 -3.76 10.28 9.92
N ASN A 330 -3.69 11.59 10.05
CA ASN A 330 -3.96 12.57 8.99
C ASN A 330 -5.34 12.40 8.31
N PHE A 331 -6.41 12.82 8.98
CA PHE A 331 -7.77 12.75 8.41
C PHE A 331 -8.61 13.97 8.75
N VAL A 332 -9.24 14.55 7.69
CA VAL A 332 -10.20 15.67 7.82
C VAL A 332 -11.61 15.16 7.58
N LEU A 333 -12.45 15.20 8.62
CA LEU A 333 -13.86 14.82 8.55
C LEU A 333 -14.69 16.00 8.05
N GLN A 334 -15.24 15.87 6.84
CA GLN A 334 -16.00 16.91 6.17
C GLN A 334 -17.34 17.22 6.88
N PRO A 335 -17.91 18.42 6.70
CA PRO A 335 -19.22 18.76 7.24
C PRO A 335 -20.31 17.77 6.82
N GLY A 336 -21.08 17.28 7.78
CA GLY A 336 -22.15 16.30 7.56
C GLY A 336 -21.69 14.89 7.17
N ALA A 337 -20.37 14.65 7.08
CA ALA A 337 -19.84 13.33 6.76
C ALA A 337 -19.83 12.40 7.98
N SER A 338 -20.05 11.12 7.72
CA SER A 338 -19.88 10.03 8.70
C SER A 338 -18.82 9.05 8.23
N ILE A 339 -18.06 8.53 9.20
CA ILE A 339 -17.06 7.49 9.00
C ILE A 339 -17.30 6.35 9.99
N ARG A 340 -16.80 5.15 9.66
CA ARG A 340 -16.93 3.98 10.52
C ARG A 340 -15.57 3.35 10.78
N VAL A 341 -15.35 2.96 12.03
CA VAL A 341 -14.20 2.14 12.44
C VAL A 341 -14.72 0.74 12.76
N TYR A 342 -14.35 -0.22 11.93
CA TYR A 342 -14.80 -1.61 12.06
C TYR A 342 -13.90 -2.42 12.98
N THR A 343 -14.41 -3.51 13.55
CA THR A 343 -13.59 -4.43 14.37
C THR A 343 -12.46 -5.05 13.55
N ASN A 344 -12.77 -5.64 12.39
CA ASN A 344 -11.76 -6.25 11.50
C ASN A 344 -12.20 -6.28 10.03
N GLU A 345 -12.95 -5.29 9.60
CA GLU A 345 -13.27 -5.07 8.19
C GLU A 345 -12.88 -3.67 7.76
N LEU A 346 -12.71 -3.47 6.46
CA LEU A 346 -12.44 -2.17 5.88
C LEU A 346 -13.49 -1.89 4.80
N HIS A 347 -14.21 -0.82 4.97
CA HIS A 347 -15.24 -0.35 4.06
C HIS A 347 -14.86 1.04 3.55
N SER A 348 -14.33 1.14 2.34
CA SER A 348 -13.84 2.40 1.75
C SER A 348 -14.92 3.46 1.65
N GLU A 349 -16.18 3.04 1.42
CA GLU A 349 -17.36 3.90 1.35
C GLU A 349 -17.70 4.58 2.69
N SER A 350 -17.18 4.06 3.80
CA SER A 350 -17.34 4.61 5.16
C SER A 350 -16.03 5.04 5.83
N GLY A 351 -15.01 5.37 5.01
CA GLY A 351 -13.72 5.88 5.47
C GLY A 351 -12.61 4.85 5.54
N GLY A 352 -12.93 3.55 5.49
CA GLY A 352 -11.94 2.47 5.44
C GLY A 352 -11.12 2.31 6.72
N PHE A 353 -11.73 2.48 7.90
CA PHE A 353 -11.04 2.34 9.18
C PHE A 353 -11.36 1.00 9.85
N SER A 354 -10.37 0.43 10.55
CA SER A 354 -10.50 -0.81 11.30
C SER A 354 -9.61 -0.77 12.55
N PHE A 355 -10.10 -1.37 13.63
CA PHE A 355 -9.26 -1.66 14.80
C PHE A 355 -8.25 -2.78 14.51
N ASP A 356 -8.44 -3.55 13.44
CA ASP A 356 -7.60 -4.70 13.05
C ASP A 356 -7.49 -5.78 14.14
N VAL A 357 -8.59 -6.01 14.86
CA VAL A 357 -8.69 -6.96 15.98
C VAL A 357 -9.45 -8.21 15.54
N SER A 358 -8.86 -9.38 15.69
CA SER A 358 -9.42 -10.68 15.24
C SER A 358 -10.47 -11.29 16.17
N ARG A 359 -11.05 -10.51 17.09
CA ARG A 359 -12.14 -10.91 18.01
C ARG A 359 -13.16 -9.78 18.11
N ALA A 360 -14.38 -10.09 18.51
CA ALA A 360 -15.37 -9.08 18.87
C ALA A 360 -14.79 -8.08 19.90
N ILE A 361 -15.07 -6.79 19.69
CA ILE A 361 -14.66 -5.70 20.59
C ILE A 361 -15.87 -5.29 21.44
N TRP A 362 -17.01 -5.06 20.81
CA TRP A 362 -18.19 -4.43 21.42
C TRP A 362 -19.09 -5.48 22.08
N ALA A 363 -19.19 -5.47 23.42
CA ALA A 363 -19.96 -6.47 24.15
C ALA A 363 -21.47 -6.33 23.87
N ASN A 364 -22.15 -7.41 23.38
CA ASN A 364 -23.58 -7.40 23.04
C ASN A 364 -24.49 -7.05 24.24
N SER A 365 -24.02 -7.24 25.49
CA SER A 365 -24.77 -6.88 26.71
C SER A 365 -24.67 -5.40 27.08
N GLY A 366 -23.73 -4.65 26.49
CA GLY A 366 -23.50 -3.24 26.74
C GLY A 366 -22.03 -2.87 26.90
N ASP A 367 -21.66 -1.75 26.30
CA ASP A 367 -20.29 -1.23 26.28
C ASP A 367 -20.25 0.28 26.20
N VAL A 368 -19.03 0.87 26.21
CA VAL A 368 -18.79 2.31 26.15
C VAL A 368 -17.67 2.62 25.17
N ALA A 369 -17.99 3.41 24.15
CA ALA A 369 -17.02 4.03 23.28
C ALA A 369 -16.76 5.48 23.69
N GLU A 370 -15.51 5.89 23.68
CA GLU A 370 -15.08 7.25 23.94
C GLU A 370 -14.18 7.76 22.82
N LEU A 371 -14.44 8.99 22.38
CA LEU A 371 -13.68 9.70 21.35
C LEU A 371 -12.92 10.86 21.99
N TYR A 372 -11.61 10.88 21.84
CA TYR A 372 -10.71 11.89 22.35
C TYR A 372 -10.05 12.68 21.22
N ASP A 373 -9.80 13.96 21.41
CA ASP A 373 -8.99 14.75 20.49
C ASP A 373 -7.47 14.51 20.67
N ALA A 374 -6.65 15.22 19.87
CA ALA A 374 -5.20 15.13 19.92
C ALA A 374 -4.60 15.54 21.28
N ASP A 375 -5.29 16.40 22.03
CA ASP A 375 -4.91 16.87 23.37
C ASP A 375 -5.47 15.98 24.49
N LYS A 376 -6.03 14.82 24.14
CA LYS A 376 -6.66 13.84 25.07
C LYS A 376 -7.88 14.40 25.80
N GLN A 377 -8.55 15.38 25.21
CA GLN A 377 -9.84 15.86 25.73
C GLN A 377 -10.96 14.96 25.22
N LEU A 378 -11.88 14.57 26.12
CA LEU A 378 -13.05 13.78 25.76
C LEU A 378 -14.01 14.62 24.88
N ILE A 379 -14.20 14.21 23.64
CA ILE A 379 -15.06 14.88 22.66
C ILE A 379 -16.46 14.29 22.66
N SER A 380 -16.55 12.95 22.67
CA SER A 380 -17.82 12.25 22.63
C SER A 380 -17.75 10.92 23.38
N ARG A 381 -18.86 10.56 24.01
CA ARG A 381 -19.04 9.28 24.71
C ARG A 381 -20.37 8.66 24.28
N TYR A 382 -20.33 7.38 23.93
CA TYR A 382 -21.51 6.61 23.60
C TYR A 382 -21.55 5.34 24.43
N ALA A 383 -22.63 5.16 25.20
CA ALA A 383 -22.84 4.00 26.02
C ALA A 383 -24.15 3.31 25.60
N TYR A 384 -24.17 1.98 25.62
CA TYR A 384 -25.37 1.21 25.31
C TYR A 384 -25.53 0.02 26.24
N GLY A 385 -26.71 -0.63 26.19
CA GLY A 385 -27.02 -1.79 27.01
C GLY A 385 -27.00 -1.48 28.50
N ASN A 386 -26.37 -2.33 29.29
CA ASN A 386 -26.28 -2.20 30.77
C ASN A 386 -25.25 -1.14 31.24
N LYS A 387 -24.65 -0.38 30.32
CA LYS A 387 -23.66 0.67 30.58
C LYS A 387 -24.21 2.07 30.36
N GLN A 388 -25.51 2.21 29.99
CA GLN A 388 -26.18 3.50 29.84
C GLN A 388 -26.34 4.25 31.16
#